data_332304f7a8432355d51ff90bc0a2ddd3
#
_entry.id   332304f7a8432355d51ff90bc0a2ddd3
#
_cell.length_a   1.000
_cell.length_b   1.000
_cell.length_c   1.000
_cell.angle_alpha   90.00
_cell.angle_beta   90.00
_cell.angle_gamma   90.00
#
_symmetry.space_group_name_H-M   'P 1'
#
loop_
_entity.id
_entity.type
_entity.pdbx_description
1 polymer ?
#
loop_
_entity_poly.entity_id
_entity_poly.type
_entity_poly.pdbx_seq_one_letter_code
_entity_poly.pdbx_strand_id
1 'polypeptide(L)'
;MENRCNMTATEGRPGLNDEYLQILLRLVAALAAGGIIGLERSFRGRAAGFRTHALVCIASSLLMLVTVYESQWFAPQGGSRVVIDPTRMAQGIMTGIGFLGAGVIVKEGLTVRGLTTAASIWVTAAIGILTGIGFYYAAGLGVVLALGTLSVFRWIEGRMPTELYANFTVRFARDAVMPEIQLRTLVARFGFSVANLNYRLLGEGEQFEYRMVMRTLKADNVRLLAEALNADPGILEYRISPTSD
;
A
#
# COMPACT_ATOMS: atom_id res chain seq x y z
N MET A 1 -34.96 18.35 59.65
CA MET A 1 -34.27 19.28 58.72
C MET A 1 -33.90 18.49 57.47
N GLU A 2 -34.80 18.54 56.49
CA GLU A 2 -34.71 17.86 55.19
C GLU A 2 -33.92 18.75 54.24
N ASN A 3 -32.78 18.33 53.80
CA ASN A 3 -32.11 18.92 52.60
C ASN A 3 -32.33 17.99 51.44
N ARG A 4 -33.36 18.25 50.67
CA ARG A 4 -33.57 17.70 49.35
C ARG A 4 -32.50 18.26 48.39
N CYS A 5 -31.55 17.43 48.05
CA CYS A 5 -30.67 17.69 46.94
C CYS A 5 -31.47 17.44 45.63
N ASN A 6 -32.05 18.49 45.10
CA ASN A 6 -32.79 18.47 43.85
C ASN A 6 -31.76 18.61 42.73
N MET A 7 -31.19 17.50 42.29
CA MET A 7 -30.31 17.43 41.12
C MET A 7 -31.19 17.19 39.90
N THR A 8 -31.75 18.28 39.37
CA THR A 8 -32.40 18.29 38.05
C THR A 8 -31.34 18.19 36.98
N ALA A 9 -30.95 16.98 36.67
CA ALA A 9 -30.24 16.70 35.41
C ALA A 9 -31.27 16.65 34.26
N THR A 10 -31.69 17.77 33.76
CA THR A 10 -32.28 17.91 32.43
C THR A 10 -31.16 18.07 31.43
N GLU A 11 -30.39 17.03 31.19
CA GLU A 11 -29.67 16.92 29.93
C GLU A 11 -30.74 16.63 28.87
N GLY A 12 -31.17 17.67 28.17
CA GLY A 12 -32.10 17.59 27.05
C GLY A 12 -31.49 16.66 26.00
N ARG A 13 -32.26 15.66 25.56
CA ARG A 13 -31.92 14.91 24.35
C ARG A 13 -31.66 15.93 23.25
N PRO A 14 -30.54 15.83 22.51
CA PRO A 14 -30.32 16.72 21.37
C PRO A 14 -31.54 16.66 20.45
N GLY A 15 -31.96 17.79 19.93
CA GLY A 15 -33.09 17.84 19.01
C GLY A 15 -32.82 16.98 17.79
N LEU A 16 -33.85 16.38 17.16
CA LEU A 16 -33.70 15.55 15.97
C LEU A 16 -32.83 16.23 14.90
N ASN A 17 -32.94 17.55 14.77
CA ASN A 17 -32.11 18.33 13.82
C ASN A 17 -30.63 18.31 14.18
N ASP A 18 -30.28 18.30 15.47
CA ASP A 18 -28.88 18.25 15.92
C ASP A 18 -28.27 16.88 15.67
N GLU A 19 -29.05 15.80 15.82
CA GLU A 19 -28.60 14.45 15.52
C GLU A 19 -28.31 14.25 14.01
N TYR A 20 -29.22 14.69 13.14
CA TYR A 20 -29.02 14.62 11.70
C TYR A 20 -27.82 15.46 11.25
N LEU A 21 -27.62 16.62 11.83
CA LEU A 21 -26.45 17.46 11.56
C LEU A 21 -25.15 16.75 11.98
N GLN A 22 -25.13 16.10 13.14
CA GLN A 22 -23.99 15.35 13.61
C GLN A 22 -23.65 14.16 12.67
N ILE A 23 -24.68 13.40 12.25
CA ILE A 23 -24.49 12.31 11.28
C ILE A 23 -23.90 12.85 9.98
N LEU A 24 -24.46 13.94 9.45
CA LEU A 24 -23.96 14.57 8.24
C LEU A 24 -22.49 15.00 8.39
N LEU A 25 -22.16 15.68 9.50
CA LEU A 25 -20.78 16.12 9.77
C LEU A 25 -19.79 14.96 9.84
N ARG A 26 -20.15 13.85 10.48
CA ARG A 26 -19.30 12.65 10.58
C ARG A 26 -19.04 12.05 9.21
N LEU A 27 -20.08 11.93 8.36
CA LEU A 27 -19.95 11.38 7.01
C LEU A 27 -19.16 12.31 6.08
N VAL A 28 -19.40 13.63 6.17
CA VAL A 28 -18.63 14.62 5.40
C VAL A 28 -17.15 14.62 5.83
N ALA A 29 -16.88 14.54 7.13
CA ALA A 29 -15.51 14.42 7.65
C ALA A 29 -14.84 13.13 7.16
N ALA A 30 -15.55 11.99 7.15
CA ALA A 30 -15.05 10.74 6.62
C ALA A 30 -14.77 10.83 5.11
N LEU A 31 -15.68 11.43 4.33
CA LEU A 31 -15.49 11.68 2.91
C LEU A 31 -14.25 12.54 2.66
N ALA A 32 -14.11 13.64 3.39
CA ALA A 32 -12.97 14.54 3.27
C ALA A 32 -11.65 13.84 3.63
N ALA A 33 -11.60 13.14 4.77
CA ALA A 33 -10.41 12.42 5.23
C ALA A 33 -9.97 11.35 4.24
N GLY A 34 -10.89 10.47 3.84
CA GLY A 34 -10.61 9.43 2.84
C GLY A 34 -10.26 10.01 1.47
N GLY A 35 -10.96 11.08 1.08
CA GLY A 35 -10.72 11.81 -0.17
C GLY A 35 -9.31 12.41 -0.23
N ILE A 36 -8.85 13.08 0.82
CA ILE A 36 -7.51 13.70 0.88
C ILE A 36 -6.41 12.65 0.75
N ILE A 37 -6.51 11.52 1.49
CA ILE A 37 -5.56 10.42 1.38
C ILE A 37 -5.61 9.82 -0.03
N GLY A 38 -6.82 9.55 -0.53
CA GLY A 38 -7.01 8.96 -1.86
C GLY A 38 -6.57 9.87 -3.01
N LEU A 39 -6.64 11.19 -2.82
CA LEU A 39 -6.14 12.17 -3.79
C LEU A 39 -4.62 12.05 -3.96
N GLU A 40 -3.87 11.98 -2.85
CA GLU A 40 -2.41 11.72 -2.88
C GLU A 40 -2.12 10.43 -3.65
N ARG A 41 -2.89 9.35 -3.38
CA ARG A 41 -2.71 8.07 -4.05
C ARG A 41 -3.00 8.14 -5.56
N SER A 42 -4.06 8.86 -5.95
CA SER A 42 -4.41 9.09 -7.36
C SER A 42 -3.34 9.89 -8.10
N PHE A 43 -2.84 10.98 -7.50
CA PHE A 43 -1.75 11.77 -8.09
C PHE A 43 -0.48 10.95 -8.34
N ARG A 44 -0.28 9.88 -7.54
CA ARG A 44 0.88 9.00 -7.65
C ARG A 44 0.63 7.77 -8.53
N GLY A 45 -0.53 7.68 -9.21
CA GLY A 45 -0.85 6.55 -10.10
C GLY A 45 -0.96 5.20 -9.39
N ARG A 46 -1.37 5.18 -8.11
CA ARG A 46 -1.50 3.94 -7.34
C ARG A 46 -2.85 3.25 -7.59
N ALA A 47 -2.87 1.91 -7.49
CA ALA A 47 -4.03 1.08 -7.81
C ALA A 47 -5.33 1.48 -7.06
N ALA A 48 -5.23 1.84 -5.76
CA ALA A 48 -6.33 2.39 -4.99
C ALA A 48 -6.16 3.91 -4.86
N GLY A 49 -7.09 4.67 -5.45
CA GLY A 49 -7.07 6.13 -5.50
C GLY A 49 -8.20 6.77 -4.70
N PHE A 50 -8.61 7.98 -5.15
CA PHE A 50 -9.59 8.84 -4.50
C PHE A 50 -10.90 8.12 -4.14
N ARG A 51 -11.52 7.43 -5.11
CA ARG A 51 -12.83 6.77 -4.90
C ARG A 51 -12.75 5.67 -3.86
N THR A 52 -11.71 4.85 -3.92
CA THR A 52 -11.53 3.70 -3.02
C THR A 52 -11.38 4.17 -1.57
N HIS A 53 -10.47 5.12 -1.32
CA HIS A 53 -10.24 5.62 0.05
C HIS A 53 -11.46 6.37 0.59
N ALA A 54 -12.12 7.19 -0.22
CA ALA A 54 -13.35 7.88 0.18
C ALA A 54 -14.44 6.88 0.59
N LEU A 55 -14.70 5.87 -0.24
CA LEU A 55 -15.72 4.85 0.04
C LEU A 55 -15.39 4.03 1.28
N VAL A 56 -14.14 3.61 1.47
CA VAL A 56 -13.71 2.87 2.65
C VAL A 56 -13.91 3.69 3.92
N CYS A 57 -13.53 4.97 3.91
CA CYS A 57 -13.67 5.85 5.06
C CYS A 57 -15.14 6.08 5.43
N ILE A 58 -15.99 6.37 4.42
CA ILE A 58 -17.44 6.56 4.61
C ILE A 58 -18.08 5.27 5.13
N ALA A 59 -17.78 4.12 4.52
CA ALA A 59 -18.36 2.84 4.93
C ALA A 59 -18.00 2.50 6.38
N SER A 60 -16.73 2.71 6.77
CA SER A 60 -16.28 2.51 8.15
C SER A 60 -17.00 3.45 9.13
N SER A 61 -17.20 4.73 8.74
CA SER A 61 -17.96 5.71 9.53
C SER A 61 -19.43 5.34 9.66
N LEU A 62 -20.08 4.90 8.56
CA LEU A 62 -21.47 4.44 8.56
C LEU A 62 -21.67 3.25 9.50
N LEU A 63 -20.80 2.26 9.45
CA LEU A 63 -20.89 1.09 10.33
C LEU A 63 -20.71 1.47 11.82
N MET A 64 -19.85 2.43 12.12
CA MET A 64 -19.70 2.93 13.49
C MET A 64 -20.90 3.73 13.96
N LEU A 65 -21.61 4.47 13.08
CA LEU A 65 -22.86 5.15 13.43
C LEU A 65 -23.93 4.17 13.92
N VAL A 66 -23.99 2.96 13.37
CA VAL A 66 -24.90 1.90 13.86
C VAL A 66 -24.69 1.65 15.35
N THR A 67 -23.43 1.65 15.80
CA THR A 67 -23.09 1.43 17.22
C THR A 67 -23.35 2.68 18.07
N VAL A 68 -23.04 3.87 17.53
CA VAL A 68 -23.25 5.15 18.25
C VAL A 68 -24.74 5.40 18.50
N TYR A 69 -25.59 5.04 17.55
CA TYR A 69 -27.07 5.23 17.64
C TYR A 69 -27.80 3.95 17.99
N GLU A 70 -27.14 3.00 18.66
CA GLU A 70 -27.70 1.71 19.07
C GLU A 70 -29.01 1.82 19.81
N SER A 71 -29.10 2.75 20.75
CA SER A 71 -30.30 2.97 21.58
C SER A 71 -31.57 3.34 20.79
N GLN A 72 -31.43 3.72 19.52
CA GLN A 72 -32.58 4.07 18.66
C GLN A 72 -33.20 2.85 17.95
N TRP A 73 -32.44 1.80 17.76
CA TRP A 73 -32.89 0.61 17.03
C TRP A 73 -32.89 -0.68 17.88
N PHE A 74 -32.24 -0.66 19.04
CA PHE A 74 -32.20 -1.78 19.98
C PHE A 74 -32.80 -1.41 21.32
N ALA A 75 -33.98 -1.98 21.61
CA ALA A 75 -34.63 -1.88 22.92
C ALA A 75 -34.50 -3.23 23.66
N PRO A 76 -33.79 -3.34 24.80
CA PRO A 76 -33.73 -4.57 25.56
C PRO A 76 -35.13 -4.93 26.08
N GLN A 77 -35.66 -6.09 25.70
CA GLN A 77 -36.90 -6.62 26.28
C GLN A 77 -36.59 -7.36 27.60
N GLY A 78 -37.37 -7.10 28.63
CA GLY A 78 -37.33 -7.92 29.85
C GLY A 78 -36.33 -7.52 30.92
N GLY A 79 -35.92 -6.24 31.03
CA GLY A 79 -35.09 -5.76 32.16
C GLY A 79 -33.65 -6.22 32.17
N SER A 80 -33.20 -7.00 31.21
CA SER A 80 -31.79 -7.40 31.04
C SER A 80 -31.00 -6.24 30.43
N ARG A 81 -29.96 -5.77 31.14
CA ARG A 81 -29.04 -4.78 30.61
C ARG A 81 -28.07 -5.47 29.62
N VAL A 82 -28.43 -5.44 28.35
CA VAL A 82 -27.50 -5.89 27.30
C VAL A 82 -26.46 -4.79 27.11
N VAL A 83 -25.21 -5.10 27.38
CA VAL A 83 -24.07 -4.19 27.11
C VAL A 83 -23.52 -4.58 25.73
N ILE A 84 -23.76 -3.73 24.74
CA ILE A 84 -23.13 -3.88 23.42
C ILE A 84 -21.72 -3.31 23.51
N ASP A 85 -20.78 -4.08 23.02
CA ASP A 85 -19.37 -3.68 22.95
C ASP A 85 -19.10 -3.02 21.58
N PRO A 86 -18.92 -1.69 21.53
CA PRO A 86 -18.68 -0.98 20.28
C PRO A 86 -17.37 -1.38 19.60
N THR A 87 -16.43 -1.97 20.35
CA THR A 87 -15.14 -2.41 19.79
C THR A 87 -15.30 -3.61 18.86
N ARG A 88 -16.35 -4.42 19.01
CA ARG A 88 -16.66 -5.53 18.11
C ARG A 88 -16.98 -5.07 16.69
N MET A 89 -17.68 -3.95 16.54
CA MET A 89 -17.95 -3.38 15.21
C MET A 89 -16.65 -2.90 14.57
N ALA A 90 -15.82 -2.17 15.31
CA ALA A 90 -14.52 -1.75 14.82
C ALA A 90 -13.65 -2.95 14.43
N GLN A 91 -13.61 -4.01 15.24
CA GLN A 91 -12.89 -5.26 14.93
C GLN A 91 -13.41 -5.91 13.64
N GLY A 92 -14.74 -5.96 13.45
CA GLY A 92 -15.36 -6.47 12.24
C GLY A 92 -14.96 -5.68 10.99
N ILE A 93 -14.98 -4.34 11.07
CA ILE A 93 -14.52 -3.46 10.00
C ILE A 93 -13.06 -3.75 9.66
N MET A 94 -12.18 -3.77 10.67
CA MET A 94 -10.74 -3.98 10.47
C MET A 94 -10.43 -5.37 9.90
N THR A 95 -11.19 -6.40 10.27
CA THR A 95 -11.09 -7.75 9.69
C THR A 95 -11.52 -7.75 8.24
N GLY A 96 -12.67 -7.13 7.92
CA GLY A 96 -13.20 -7.05 6.56
C GLY A 96 -12.28 -6.30 5.58
N ILE A 97 -11.65 -5.22 6.04
CA ILE A 97 -10.66 -4.47 5.25
C ILE A 97 -9.42 -5.31 4.91
N GLY A 98 -9.09 -6.33 5.71
CA GLY A 98 -8.02 -7.27 5.40
C GLY A 98 -8.22 -7.97 4.05
N PHE A 99 -9.46 -8.29 3.68
CA PHE A 99 -9.80 -8.87 2.37
C PHE A 99 -9.51 -7.90 1.21
N LEU A 100 -9.91 -6.63 1.32
CA LEU A 100 -9.59 -5.60 0.33
C LEU A 100 -8.08 -5.34 0.24
N GLY A 101 -7.40 -5.32 1.39
CA GLY A 101 -5.95 -5.19 1.46
C GLY A 101 -5.24 -6.34 0.73
N ALA A 102 -5.67 -7.58 0.95
CA ALA A 102 -5.14 -8.73 0.24
C ALA A 102 -5.37 -8.64 -1.28
N GLY A 103 -6.55 -8.14 -1.70
CA GLY A 103 -6.91 -7.99 -3.11
C GLY A 103 -6.05 -6.99 -3.90
N VAL A 104 -5.34 -6.07 -3.25
CA VAL A 104 -4.45 -5.11 -3.91
C VAL A 104 -2.97 -5.52 -3.88
N ILE A 105 -2.62 -6.59 -3.18
CA ILE A 105 -1.27 -7.13 -3.12
C ILE A 105 -1.11 -8.15 -4.24
N VAL A 106 -0.20 -7.88 -5.17
CA VAL A 106 0.08 -8.73 -6.33
C VAL A 106 1.54 -9.13 -6.33
N LYS A 107 1.81 -10.41 -6.57
CA LYS A 107 3.17 -10.93 -6.77
C LYS A 107 3.44 -11.06 -8.27
N GLU A 108 4.43 -10.31 -8.74
CA GLU A 108 4.94 -10.38 -10.11
C GLU A 108 6.37 -10.92 -10.10
N GLY A 109 6.54 -12.19 -10.43
CA GLY A 109 7.84 -12.85 -10.37
C GLY A 109 8.40 -12.89 -8.93
N LEU A 110 9.51 -12.18 -8.69
CA LEU A 110 10.16 -12.06 -7.38
C LEU A 110 9.73 -10.80 -6.60
N THR A 111 8.97 -9.90 -7.22
CA THR A 111 8.56 -8.61 -6.65
C THR A 111 7.13 -8.70 -6.12
N VAL A 112 6.88 -8.10 -4.96
CA VAL A 112 5.54 -7.96 -4.36
C VAL A 112 5.15 -6.49 -4.41
N ARG A 113 4.03 -6.18 -5.09
CA ARG A 113 3.47 -4.84 -5.22
C ARG A 113 2.20 -4.69 -4.40
N GLY A 114 1.83 -3.44 -4.08
CA GLY A 114 0.56 -3.13 -3.43
C GLY A 114 0.61 -3.11 -1.89
N LEU A 115 1.73 -3.42 -1.23
CA LEU A 115 1.83 -3.43 0.23
C LEU A 115 1.50 -2.06 0.85
N THR A 116 2.08 -0.97 0.35
CA THR A 116 1.78 0.39 0.82
C THR A 116 0.33 0.78 0.52
N THR A 117 -0.24 0.31 -0.60
CA THR A 117 -1.64 0.53 -0.94
C THR A 117 -2.57 -0.17 0.04
N ALA A 118 -2.29 -1.42 0.38
CA ALA A 118 -3.04 -2.17 1.38
C ALA A 118 -2.99 -1.47 2.76
N ALA A 119 -1.81 -1.05 3.20
CA ALA A 119 -1.62 -0.30 4.44
C ALA A 119 -2.39 1.03 4.44
N SER A 120 -2.41 1.78 3.31
CA SER A 120 -3.15 3.03 3.21
C SER A 120 -4.67 2.83 3.30
N ILE A 121 -5.21 1.77 2.69
CA ILE A 121 -6.63 1.39 2.80
C ILE A 121 -6.97 1.06 4.26
N TRP A 122 -6.11 0.29 4.93
CA TRP A 122 -6.28 -0.10 6.34
C TRP A 122 -6.33 1.11 7.27
N VAL A 123 -5.38 2.04 7.15
CA VAL A 123 -5.35 3.30 7.92
C VAL A 123 -6.58 4.17 7.62
N THR A 124 -7.03 4.22 6.36
CA THR A 124 -8.23 4.97 5.97
C THR A 124 -9.48 4.43 6.65
N ALA A 125 -9.61 3.10 6.78
CA ALA A 125 -10.71 2.50 7.52
C ALA A 125 -10.67 2.87 9.02
N ALA A 126 -9.49 2.85 9.64
CA ALA A 126 -9.31 3.27 11.03
C ALA A 126 -9.73 4.75 11.24
N ILE A 127 -9.35 5.64 10.30
CA ILE A 127 -9.78 7.04 10.31
C ILE A 127 -11.31 7.16 10.17
N GLY A 128 -11.93 6.34 9.32
CA GLY A 128 -13.39 6.26 9.18
C GLY A 128 -14.08 5.82 10.47
N ILE A 129 -13.51 4.88 11.21
CA ILE A 129 -13.99 4.49 12.54
C ILE A 129 -13.96 5.69 13.49
N LEU A 130 -12.84 6.42 13.55
CA LEU A 130 -12.66 7.59 14.42
C LEU A 130 -13.65 8.72 14.06
N THR A 131 -13.88 9.00 12.79
CA THR A 131 -14.87 9.99 12.36
C THR A 131 -16.28 9.54 12.71
N GLY A 132 -16.60 8.25 12.56
CA GLY A 132 -17.90 7.68 12.89
C GLY A 132 -18.26 7.79 14.37
N ILE A 133 -17.29 7.68 15.27
CA ILE A 133 -17.51 7.90 16.72
C ILE A 133 -17.39 9.38 17.14
N GLY A 134 -16.98 10.28 16.20
CA GLY A 134 -16.85 11.71 16.46
C GLY A 134 -15.48 12.15 17.01
N PHE A 135 -14.44 11.30 16.96
CA PHE A 135 -13.09 11.64 17.40
C PHE A 135 -12.30 12.36 16.30
N TYR A 136 -12.78 13.55 15.91
CA TYR A 136 -12.26 14.34 14.81
C TYR A 136 -10.79 14.72 14.95
N TYR A 137 -10.35 15.04 16.18
CA TYR A 137 -8.94 15.38 16.43
C TYR A 137 -8.03 14.21 16.12
N ALA A 138 -8.34 13.02 16.63
CA ALA A 138 -7.57 11.81 16.36
C ALA A 138 -7.63 11.42 14.89
N ALA A 139 -8.78 11.55 14.24
CA ALA A 139 -8.95 11.31 12.83
C ALA A 139 -8.09 12.27 11.98
N GLY A 140 -8.13 13.58 12.28
CA GLY A 140 -7.32 14.60 11.60
C GLY A 140 -5.81 14.35 11.77
N LEU A 141 -5.38 14.02 12.98
CA LEU A 141 -3.98 13.63 13.22
C LEU A 141 -3.61 12.39 12.43
N GLY A 142 -4.48 11.39 12.36
CA GLY A 142 -4.31 10.18 11.54
C GLY A 142 -4.13 10.51 10.06
N VAL A 143 -4.91 11.44 9.49
CA VAL A 143 -4.75 11.91 8.10
C VAL A 143 -3.38 12.56 7.90
N VAL A 144 -2.98 13.47 8.80
CA VAL A 144 -1.69 14.16 8.70
C VAL A 144 -0.53 13.17 8.75
N LEU A 145 -0.57 12.22 9.68
CA LEU A 145 0.47 11.19 9.81
C LEU A 145 0.50 10.25 8.61
N ALA A 146 -0.67 9.84 8.10
CA ALA A 146 -0.75 9.00 6.90
C ALA A 146 -0.14 9.71 5.68
N LEU A 147 -0.52 10.97 5.43
CA LEU A 147 0.03 11.78 4.34
C LEU A 147 1.53 12.04 4.52
N GLY A 148 1.96 12.33 5.74
CA GLY A 148 3.37 12.49 6.10
C GLY A 148 4.16 11.22 5.75
N THR A 149 3.68 10.06 6.19
CA THR A 149 4.31 8.76 5.88
C THR A 149 4.37 8.51 4.38
N LEU A 150 3.26 8.68 3.66
CA LEU A 150 3.18 8.44 2.23
C LEU A 150 4.03 9.40 1.37
N SER A 151 4.28 10.62 1.85
CA SER A 151 5.01 11.65 1.11
C SER A 151 6.46 11.79 1.55
N VAL A 152 6.73 11.88 2.85
CA VAL A 152 8.07 12.13 3.41
C VAL A 152 8.97 10.92 3.25
N PHE A 153 8.48 9.70 3.59
CA PHE A 153 9.32 8.51 3.45
C PHE A 153 9.69 8.25 2.00
N ARG A 154 8.78 8.51 1.05
CA ARG A 154 9.11 8.43 -0.37
C ARG A 154 10.17 9.44 -0.79
N TRP A 155 10.12 10.67 -0.25
CA TRP A 155 11.13 11.67 -0.53
C TRP A 155 12.52 11.22 0.00
N ILE A 156 12.54 10.55 1.15
CA ILE A 156 13.74 9.94 1.71
C ILE A 156 14.20 8.77 0.80
N GLU A 157 13.30 7.83 0.46
CA GLU A 157 13.58 6.69 -0.43
C GLU A 157 14.16 7.15 -1.78
N GLY A 158 13.60 8.23 -2.38
CA GLY A 158 14.12 8.78 -3.64
C GLY A 158 15.52 9.38 -3.55
N ARG A 159 16.04 9.60 -2.33
CA ARG A 159 17.42 10.06 -2.09
C ARG A 159 18.37 8.95 -1.65
N MET A 160 17.84 7.82 -1.24
CA MET A 160 18.66 6.67 -0.89
C MET A 160 19.18 5.99 -2.17
N PRO A 161 20.44 5.56 -2.21
CA PRO A 161 20.95 4.78 -3.32
C PRO A 161 20.21 3.43 -3.35
N THR A 162 19.26 3.30 -4.27
CA THR A 162 18.48 2.07 -4.43
C THR A 162 19.21 1.12 -5.37
N GLU A 163 19.36 -0.13 -4.98
CA GLU A 163 19.88 -1.16 -5.87
C GLU A 163 18.87 -1.43 -7.00
N LEU A 164 19.30 -1.21 -8.22
CA LEU A 164 18.53 -1.57 -9.42
C LEU A 164 18.87 -3.01 -9.79
N TYR A 165 17.84 -3.84 -9.83
CA TYR A 165 17.98 -5.22 -10.32
C TYR A 165 17.65 -5.27 -11.81
N ALA A 166 18.41 -6.07 -12.55
CA ALA A 166 18.17 -6.34 -13.96
C ALA A 166 18.29 -7.82 -14.26
N ASN A 167 17.32 -8.35 -14.99
CA ASN A 167 17.45 -9.68 -15.61
C ASN A 167 18.29 -9.52 -16.86
N PHE A 168 19.43 -10.21 -16.90
CA PHE A 168 20.35 -10.22 -18.02
C PHE A 168 20.39 -11.61 -18.64
N THR A 169 20.22 -11.66 -19.94
CA THR A 169 20.34 -12.85 -20.75
C THR A 169 21.32 -12.56 -21.87
N VAL A 170 22.29 -13.43 -22.12
CA VAL A 170 23.21 -13.31 -23.25
C VAL A 170 23.41 -14.69 -23.88
N ARG A 171 23.47 -14.71 -25.22
CA ARG A 171 23.62 -15.92 -26.03
C ARG A 171 24.88 -15.87 -26.87
N PHE A 172 25.55 -17.01 -26.92
CA PHE A 172 26.75 -17.24 -27.71
C PHE A 172 26.56 -18.46 -28.64
N ALA A 173 27.30 -18.52 -29.74
CA ALA A 173 27.46 -19.75 -30.46
C ALA A 173 28.20 -20.74 -29.58
N ARG A 174 27.93 -22.06 -29.73
CA ARG A 174 28.50 -23.10 -28.87
C ARG A 174 30.04 -23.19 -28.94
N ASP A 175 30.59 -22.87 -30.08
CA ASP A 175 32.04 -22.89 -30.35
C ASP A 175 32.75 -21.60 -29.91
N ALA A 176 31.98 -20.54 -29.59
CA ALA A 176 32.50 -19.21 -29.24
C ALA A 176 31.95 -18.72 -27.89
N VAL A 177 31.65 -19.61 -26.96
CA VAL A 177 31.11 -19.26 -25.65
C VAL A 177 32.16 -18.51 -24.83
N MET A 178 31.82 -17.28 -24.40
CA MET A 178 32.62 -16.53 -23.44
C MET A 178 32.67 -17.27 -22.09
N PRO A 179 33.87 -17.56 -21.52
CA PRO A 179 33.97 -18.17 -20.20
C PRO A 179 33.25 -17.34 -19.11
N GLU A 180 32.60 -18.02 -18.16
CA GLU A 180 31.85 -17.36 -17.08
C GLU A 180 32.68 -16.29 -16.36
N ILE A 181 33.94 -16.55 -16.06
CA ILE A 181 34.83 -15.61 -15.36
C ILE A 181 34.99 -14.32 -16.17
N GLN A 182 35.13 -14.42 -17.48
CA GLN A 182 35.23 -13.23 -18.35
C GLN A 182 33.93 -12.46 -18.40
N LEU A 183 32.81 -13.15 -18.51
CA LEU A 183 31.49 -12.52 -18.49
C LEU A 183 31.21 -11.80 -17.15
N ARG A 184 31.53 -12.45 -16.02
CA ARG A 184 31.43 -11.82 -14.69
C ARG A 184 32.35 -10.61 -14.57
N THR A 185 33.56 -10.69 -15.09
CA THR A 185 34.51 -9.56 -15.09
C THR A 185 33.99 -8.40 -15.96
N LEU A 186 33.44 -8.72 -17.12
CA LEU A 186 32.83 -7.73 -18.01
C LEU A 186 31.70 -6.98 -17.31
N VAL A 187 30.72 -7.71 -16.74
CA VAL A 187 29.58 -7.09 -16.04
C VAL A 187 30.06 -6.28 -14.84
N ALA A 188 31.06 -6.77 -14.09
CA ALA A 188 31.63 -6.07 -12.93
C ALA A 188 32.33 -4.75 -13.31
N ARG A 189 33.00 -4.68 -14.48
CA ARG A 189 33.61 -3.44 -15.01
C ARG A 189 32.58 -2.32 -15.16
N PHE A 190 31.33 -2.65 -15.50
CA PHE A 190 30.25 -1.69 -15.65
C PHE A 190 29.45 -1.48 -14.35
N GLY A 191 30.01 -1.91 -13.22
CA GLY A 191 29.41 -1.64 -11.90
C GLY A 191 28.20 -2.51 -11.55
N PHE A 192 28.12 -3.71 -12.15
CA PHE A 192 27.12 -4.71 -11.79
C PHE A 192 27.72 -5.80 -10.91
N SER A 193 26.96 -6.27 -9.94
CA SER A 193 27.23 -7.51 -9.21
C SER A 193 26.21 -8.58 -9.60
N VAL A 194 26.69 -9.82 -9.79
CA VAL A 194 25.85 -10.95 -10.19
C VAL A 194 25.31 -11.65 -8.94
N ALA A 195 23.98 -11.76 -8.83
CA ALA A 195 23.32 -12.43 -7.71
C ALA A 195 23.09 -13.92 -8.00
N ASN A 196 22.55 -14.25 -9.18
CA ASN A 196 22.25 -15.61 -9.61
C ASN A 196 22.68 -15.79 -11.06
N LEU A 197 23.22 -16.98 -11.38
CA LEU A 197 23.59 -17.33 -12.75
C LEU A 197 23.01 -18.71 -13.08
N ASN A 198 22.33 -18.78 -14.21
CA ASN A 198 21.79 -20.01 -14.78
C ASN A 198 22.33 -20.21 -16.18
N TYR A 199 22.49 -21.48 -16.57
CA TYR A 199 22.97 -21.88 -17.87
C TYR A 199 21.87 -22.61 -18.63
N ARG A 200 21.76 -22.35 -19.92
CA ARG A 200 20.80 -23.02 -20.78
C ARG A 200 21.42 -23.29 -22.14
N LEU A 201 21.19 -24.50 -22.66
CA LEU A 201 21.54 -24.88 -24.03
C LEU A 201 20.24 -24.80 -24.87
N LEU A 202 20.33 -24.17 -26.03
CA LEU A 202 19.20 -23.93 -26.93
C LEU A 202 19.52 -24.49 -28.34
N GLY A 203 18.46 -24.64 -29.18
CA GLY A 203 18.62 -24.97 -30.58
C GLY A 203 19.38 -26.27 -30.82
N GLU A 204 18.89 -27.41 -30.26
CA GLU A 204 19.55 -28.72 -30.39
C GLU A 204 21.02 -28.72 -29.99
N GLY A 205 21.42 -27.74 -29.18
CA GLY A 205 22.78 -27.64 -28.64
C GLY A 205 23.71 -26.69 -29.41
N GLU A 206 23.20 -25.90 -30.34
CA GLU A 206 24.00 -24.97 -31.11
C GLU A 206 24.26 -23.62 -30.44
N GLN A 207 23.38 -23.22 -29.46
CA GLN A 207 23.50 -21.95 -28.75
C GLN A 207 23.62 -22.16 -27.25
N PHE A 208 24.47 -21.38 -26.62
CA PHE A 208 24.65 -21.36 -25.17
C PHE A 208 24.15 -20.04 -24.59
N GLU A 209 23.24 -20.11 -23.61
CA GLU A 209 22.62 -18.96 -22.95
C GLU A 209 23.07 -18.87 -21.49
N TYR A 210 23.60 -17.71 -21.12
CA TYR A 210 23.71 -17.31 -19.73
C TYR A 210 22.48 -16.47 -19.35
N ARG A 211 21.84 -16.82 -18.26
CA ARG A 211 20.77 -16.03 -17.66
C ARG A 211 21.13 -15.69 -16.23
N MET A 212 21.17 -14.40 -15.90
CA MET A 212 21.57 -13.95 -14.57
C MET A 212 20.70 -12.78 -14.08
N VAL A 213 20.60 -12.67 -12.75
CA VAL A 213 20.09 -11.48 -12.09
C VAL A 213 21.30 -10.68 -11.64
N MET A 214 21.40 -9.45 -12.08
CA MET A 214 22.48 -8.53 -11.70
C MET A 214 21.89 -7.29 -11.04
N ARG A 215 22.70 -6.66 -10.20
CA ARG A 215 22.31 -5.45 -9.46
C ARG A 215 23.36 -4.36 -9.65
N THR A 216 22.88 -3.12 -9.70
CA THR A 216 23.74 -1.93 -9.79
C THR A 216 23.11 -0.76 -9.01
N LEU A 217 23.93 0.21 -8.60
CA LEU A 217 23.48 1.45 -7.93
C LEU A 217 23.21 2.60 -8.92
N LYS A 218 23.59 2.45 -10.18
CA LYS A 218 23.49 3.50 -11.20
C LYS A 218 22.72 3.04 -12.42
N ALA A 219 21.65 3.72 -12.77
CA ALA A 219 20.82 3.40 -13.95
C ALA A 219 21.62 3.49 -15.27
N ASP A 220 22.56 4.42 -15.38
CA ASP A 220 23.38 4.62 -16.58
C ASP A 220 24.26 3.39 -16.92
N ASN A 221 24.56 2.55 -15.94
CA ASN A 221 25.37 1.34 -16.13
C ASN A 221 24.69 0.39 -17.12
N VAL A 222 23.35 0.34 -17.16
CA VAL A 222 22.58 -0.49 -18.10
C VAL A 222 22.90 -0.10 -19.55
N ARG A 223 22.89 1.21 -19.84
CA ARG A 223 23.21 1.74 -21.18
C ARG A 223 24.67 1.43 -21.56
N LEU A 224 25.61 1.70 -20.65
CA LEU A 224 27.03 1.47 -20.88
C LEU A 224 27.34 -0.02 -21.15
N LEU A 225 26.71 -0.92 -20.38
CA LEU A 225 26.84 -2.35 -20.60
C LEU A 225 26.26 -2.76 -21.97
N ALA A 226 25.07 -2.23 -22.33
CA ALA A 226 24.46 -2.55 -23.62
C ALA A 226 25.32 -2.08 -24.80
N GLU A 227 25.93 -0.90 -24.73
CA GLU A 227 26.87 -0.39 -25.73
C GLU A 227 28.10 -1.32 -25.87
N ALA A 228 28.66 -1.80 -24.77
CA ALA A 228 29.80 -2.70 -24.78
C ALA A 228 29.45 -4.08 -25.35
N LEU A 229 28.27 -4.63 -25.01
CA LEU A 229 27.80 -5.91 -25.54
C LEU A 229 27.52 -5.85 -27.05
N ASN A 230 26.99 -4.72 -27.52
CA ASN A 230 26.72 -4.51 -28.95
C ASN A 230 27.98 -4.40 -29.79
N ALA A 231 29.12 -4.06 -29.18
CA ALA A 231 30.41 -3.96 -29.86
C ALA A 231 31.15 -5.33 -29.92
N ASP A 232 30.68 -6.35 -29.22
CA ASP A 232 31.31 -7.68 -29.18
C ASP A 232 30.71 -8.60 -30.26
N PRO A 233 31.43 -8.94 -31.32
CA PRO A 233 30.93 -9.79 -32.40
C PRO A 233 30.67 -11.24 -31.99
N GLY A 234 31.16 -11.69 -30.84
CA GLY A 234 30.93 -13.05 -30.31
C GLY A 234 29.52 -13.21 -29.70
N ILE A 235 28.80 -12.13 -29.49
CA ILE A 235 27.47 -12.16 -28.88
C ILE A 235 26.41 -12.26 -29.97
N LEU A 236 25.61 -13.31 -29.96
CA LEU A 236 24.51 -13.51 -30.91
C LEU A 236 23.28 -12.70 -30.55
N GLU A 237 22.93 -12.69 -29.26
CA GLU A 237 21.75 -11.99 -28.72
C GLU A 237 22.01 -11.62 -27.27
N TYR A 238 21.52 -10.47 -26.86
CA TYR A 238 21.44 -10.13 -25.45
C TYR A 238 20.15 -9.42 -25.11
N ARG A 239 19.73 -9.54 -23.86
CA ARG A 239 18.57 -8.84 -23.29
C ARG A 239 18.90 -8.36 -21.89
N ILE A 240 18.72 -7.07 -21.62
CA ILE A 240 18.81 -6.49 -20.31
C ILE A 240 17.42 -5.94 -19.98
N SER A 241 16.75 -6.51 -18.98
CA SER A 241 15.42 -6.09 -18.55
C SER A 241 15.52 -5.60 -17.12
N PRO A 242 15.59 -4.28 -16.89
CA PRO A 242 15.52 -3.73 -15.55
C PRO A 242 14.19 -4.13 -14.89
N THR A 243 14.25 -4.62 -13.66
CA THR A 243 13.07 -4.83 -12.84
C THR A 243 12.73 -3.47 -12.22
N SER A 244 11.73 -2.77 -12.76
CA SER A 244 11.15 -1.59 -12.13
C SER A 244 10.27 -2.03 -10.97
N ASP A 245 10.49 -1.46 -9.79
CA ASP A 245 9.55 -1.48 -8.66
C ASP A 245 8.23 -0.77 -8.97
#